data_f74cdc62048c81b786eb6823a170bcfc
#
_entry.id   f74cdc62048c81b786eb6823a170bcfc
#
_cell.length_a   1.000
_cell.length_b   1.000
_cell.length_c   1.000
_cell.angle_alpha   90.00
_cell.angle_beta   90.00
_cell.angle_gamma   90.00
#
_symmetry.space_group_name_H-M   'P 1'
#
loop_
_entity.id
_entity.type
_entity.pdbx_description
1 polymer ?
#
loop_
_entity_poly.entity_id
_entity_poly.type
_entity_poly.pdbx_seq_one_letter_code
_entity_poly.pdbx_strand_id
1 'polypeptide(L)'
;MTANPHQRIPASSEPLARGVIEFLGGPRGRFAGVRRTQWWTPLRAIIAVGWVFLACGFLSKANCAGGTRGDDGVINLNWAGNRQYTSFCYNDIIPLYGGRGLDEGGFPYAYSWQEGDLTRYMEYPVLAGLFQGLMGWIARNTYSLVEWVGIPEAGWYFGLTALVMACIWVGVLYMVYLLVGNRTWDTILVAASPLVIIHAFSNWDIPSIAFAVGALLAAARKRPVVAGVLIGLGTSFKLWPLFLLGAFLVLAVRNRRLPQFFYALLGAAVTWIVVNAPVALKYPEAWREFFRLNQERGAEWTTIYSVLSRNTGISF
;
A
#
# COMPACT_ATOMS: atom_id res chain seq x y z
N MET A 1 18.62 -2.92 -31.62
CA MET A 1 17.16 -2.88 -31.83
C MET A 1 16.49 -3.11 -30.48
N THR A 2 15.99 -2.08 -29.84
CA THR A 2 15.20 -2.21 -28.60
C THR A 2 13.80 -2.67 -29.01
N ALA A 3 13.48 -3.95 -28.77
CA ALA A 3 12.13 -4.45 -29.02
C ALA A 3 11.10 -3.58 -28.27
N ASN A 4 10.07 -3.13 -28.95
CA ASN A 4 9.01 -2.34 -28.36
C ASN A 4 8.39 -3.12 -27.18
N PRO A 5 8.43 -2.63 -25.92
CA PRO A 5 7.95 -3.34 -24.77
C PRO A 5 6.48 -3.76 -24.86
N HIS A 6 5.69 -3.08 -25.72
CA HIS A 6 4.30 -3.43 -25.98
C HIS A 6 4.08 -4.61 -26.93
N GLN A 7 5.15 -5.15 -27.52
CA GLN A 7 5.10 -6.27 -28.49
C GLN A 7 5.71 -7.57 -27.96
N ARG A 8 6.07 -7.63 -26.68
CA ARG A 8 6.72 -8.82 -26.12
C ARG A 8 5.71 -9.95 -25.97
N ILE A 9 5.94 -11.03 -26.68
CA ILE A 9 5.24 -12.31 -26.51
C ILE A 9 5.98 -13.09 -25.43
N PRO A 10 5.29 -13.79 -24.52
CA PRO A 10 5.95 -14.66 -23.55
C PRO A 10 6.89 -15.60 -24.28
N ALA A 11 8.16 -15.61 -23.90
CA ALA A 11 9.10 -16.55 -24.46
C ALA A 11 8.86 -17.94 -23.86
N SER A 12 9.08 -18.99 -24.64
CA SER A 12 9.04 -20.38 -24.14
C SER A 12 10.05 -20.66 -23.03
N SER A 13 11.05 -19.76 -22.87
CA SER A 13 12.02 -19.77 -21.78
C SER A 13 11.47 -19.21 -20.45
N GLU A 14 10.29 -18.59 -20.43
CA GLU A 14 9.63 -18.11 -19.21
C GLU A 14 8.83 -19.27 -18.59
N PRO A 15 9.25 -19.88 -17.46
CA PRO A 15 8.65 -21.12 -16.96
C PRO A 15 7.17 -20.99 -16.62
N LEU A 16 6.78 -19.85 -16.02
CA LEU A 16 5.38 -19.60 -15.66
C LEU A 16 4.50 -19.45 -16.90
N ALA A 17 4.94 -18.62 -17.86
CA ALA A 17 4.20 -18.40 -19.10
C ALA A 17 4.08 -19.70 -19.89
N ARG A 18 5.14 -20.49 -19.96
CA ARG A 18 5.14 -21.80 -20.60
C ARG A 18 4.13 -22.75 -19.96
N GLY A 19 4.15 -22.89 -18.62
CA GLY A 19 3.23 -23.76 -17.90
C GLY A 19 1.77 -23.36 -18.12
N VAL A 20 1.45 -22.07 -18.05
CA VAL A 20 0.09 -21.56 -18.29
C VAL A 20 -0.34 -21.78 -19.76
N ILE A 21 0.54 -21.50 -20.72
CA ILE A 21 0.25 -21.69 -22.15
C ILE A 21 0.02 -23.18 -22.45
N GLU A 22 0.86 -24.06 -21.91
CA GLU A 22 0.71 -25.52 -22.10
C GLU A 22 -0.57 -26.04 -21.45
N PHE A 23 -0.94 -25.51 -20.26
CA PHE A 23 -2.17 -25.90 -19.57
C PHE A 23 -3.44 -25.45 -20.30
N LEU A 24 -3.47 -24.18 -20.76
CA LEU A 24 -4.65 -23.61 -21.41
C LEU A 24 -4.76 -23.97 -22.90
N GLY A 25 -3.64 -24.05 -23.59
CA GLY A 25 -3.57 -24.18 -25.04
C GLY A 25 -3.03 -25.50 -25.54
N GLY A 26 -2.73 -26.45 -24.65
CA GLY A 26 -2.09 -27.72 -24.97
C GLY A 26 -0.62 -27.56 -25.37
N PRO A 27 0.06 -28.64 -25.80
CA PRO A 27 1.47 -28.61 -26.13
C PRO A 27 1.80 -27.48 -27.10
N ARG A 28 2.76 -26.63 -26.72
CA ARG A 28 3.21 -25.45 -27.47
C ARG A 28 2.15 -24.35 -27.68
N GLY A 29 1.11 -24.29 -26.86
CA GLY A 29 0.09 -23.27 -26.98
C GLY A 29 -0.73 -23.35 -28.28
N ARG A 30 -0.94 -24.54 -28.80
CA ARG A 30 -1.64 -24.77 -30.07
C ARG A 30 -3.01 -24.08 -30.15
N PHE A 31 -3.70 -24.00 -29.03
CA PHE A 31 -5.02 -23.37 -28.93
C PHE A 31 -4.97 -21.99 -28.26
N ALA A 32 -3.94 -21.67 -27.50
CA ALA A 32 -3.69 -20.36 -26.90
C ALA A 32 -2.86 -19.48 -27.84
N GLY A 33 -3.26 -19.36 -29.08
CA GLY A 33 -2.61 -18.42 -30.00
C GLY A 33 -2.81 -16.99 -29.49
N VAL A 34 -1.74 -16.37 -29.03
CA VAL A 34 -1.73 -14.93 -28.73
C VAL A 34 -1.86 -14.20 -30.07
N ARG A 35 -3.12 -14.03 -30.55
CA ARG A 35 -3.35 -13.12 -31.66
C ARG A 35 -2.86 -11.74 -31.23
N ARG A 36 -2.00 -11.13 -32.01
CA ARG A 36 -1.69 -9.71 -31.91
C ARG A 36 -2.97 -8.88 -32.17
N THR A 37 -3.80 -8.73 -31.14
CA THR A 37 -4.83 -7.72 -31.20
C THR A 37 -4.18 -6.40 -30.82
N GLN A 38 -4.48 -5.34 -31.55
CA GLN A 38 -3.98 -3.99 -31.22
C GLN A 38 -4.39 -3.54 -29.79
N TRP A 39 -5.46 -4.14 -29.27
CA TRP A 39 -6.03 -3.80 -27.96
C TRP A 39 -5.42 -4.58 -26.80
N TRP A 40 -5.30 -5.92 -26.91
CA TRP A 40 -4.77 -6.76 -25.83
C TRP A 40 -3.24 -6.86 -25.89
N THR A 41 -2.59 -6.14 -24.96
CA THR A 41 -1.16 -6.26 -24.72
C THR A 41 -0.92 -7.02 -23.41
N PRO A 42 0.27 -7.63 -23.19
CA PRO A 42 0.60 -8.27 -21.92
C PRO A 42 0.33 -7.36 -20.70
N LEU A 43 0.71 -6.09 -20.79
CA LEU A 43 0.49 -5.11 -19.76
C LEU A 43 -1.00 -4.92 -19.45
N ARG A 44 -1.85 -4.77 -20.46
CA ARG A 44 -3.31 -4.61 -20.27
C ARG A 44 -3.95 -5.85 -19.66
N ALA A 45 -3.52 -7.03 -20.07
CA ALA A 45 -3.98 -8.29 -19.48
C ALA A 45 -3.61 -8.38 -17.99
N ILE A 46 -2.36 -8.07 -17.65
CA ILE A 46 -1.85 -8.05 -16.26
C ILE A 46 -2.62 -7.02 -15.42
N ILE A 47 -2.83 -5.81 -15.94
CA ILE A 47 -3.61 -4.78 -15.24
C ILE A 47 -5.07 -5.23 -15.04
N ALA A 48 -5.70 -5.85 -16.05
CA ALA A 48 -7.06 -6.38 -15.93
C ALA A 48 -7.16 -7.45 -14.82
N VAL A 49 -6.19 -8.36 -14.76
CA VAL A 49 -6.10 -9.34 -13.66
C VAL A 49 -5.90 -8.64 -12.32
N GLY A 50 -5.01 -7.63 -12.27
CA GLY A 50 -4.80 -6.83 -11.05
C GLY A 50 -6.08 -6.17 -10.56
N TRP A 51 -6.89 -5.61 -11.45
CA TRP A 51 -8.19 -5.04 -11.10
C TRP A 51 -9.17 -6.08 -10.53
N VAL A 52 -9.18 -7.32 -11.05
CA VAL A 52 -10.00 -8.39 -10.50
C VAL A 52 -9.59 -8.71 -9.06
N PHE A 53 -8.28 -8.84 -8.79
CA PHE A 53 -7.79 -9.12 -7.44
C PHE A 53 -8.03 -7.96 -6.47
N LEU A 54 -7.87 -6.72 -6.92
CA LEU A 54 -8.23 -5.53 -6.14
C LEU A 54 -9.73 -5.49 -5.85
N ALA A 55 -10.59 -5.80 -6.83
CA ALA A 55 -12.03 -5.85 -6.63
C ALA A 55 -12.42 -6.92 -5.59
N CYS A 56 -11.81 -8.11 -5.64
CA CYS A 56 -12.00 -9.13 -4.61
C CYS A 56 -11.55 -8.63 -3.23
N GLY A 57 -10.41 -7.94 -3.16
CA GLY A 57 -9.91 -7.33 -1.91
C GLY A 57 -10.85 -6.26 -1.38
N PHE A 58 -11.35 -5.38 -2.25
CA PHE A 58 -12.34 -4.36 -1.88
C PHE A 58 -13.63 -4.99 -1.35
N LEU A 59 -14.23 -5.94 -2.08
CA LEU A 59 -15.47 -6.59 -1.70
C LEU A 59 -15.35 -7.33 -0.36
N SER A 60 -14.20 -7.93 -0.07
CA SER A 60 -13.97 -8.57 1.23
C SER A 60 -14.04 -7.59 2.39
N LYS A 61 -13.57 -6.35 2.22
CA LYS A 61 -13.57 -5.29 3.26
C LYS A 61 -14.86 -4.48 3.27
N ALA A 62 -15.44 -4.22 2.11
CA ALA A 62 -16.68 -3.46 1.96
C ALA A 62 -17.87 -4.08 2.71
N ASN A 63 -17.83 -5.38 2.99
CA ASN A 63 -18.83 -6.06 3.83
C ASN A 63 -18.97 -5.44 5.23
N CYS A 64 -17.93 -4.78 5.75
CA CYS A 64 -17.96 -4.06 7.02
C CYS A 64 -18.01 -2.53 6.88
N ALA A 65 -18.07 -2.01 5.65
CA ALA A 65 -18.20 -0.58 5.38
C ALA A 65 -19.67 -0.11 5.33
N GLY A 66 -20.61 -1.03 5.41
CA GLY A 66 -22.04 -0.73 5.45
C GLY A 66 -22.50 -0.22 6.81
N GLY A 67 -23.72 0.29 6.85
CA GLY A 67 -24.33 0.79 8.06
C GLY A 67 -25.83 0.53 8.13
N THR A 68 -26.44 0.87 9.26
CA THR A 68 -27.88 0.87 9.48
C THR A 68 -28.35 2.28 9.77
N ARG A 69 -29.49 2.66 9.18
CA ARG A 69 -30.11 3.95 9.48
C ARG A 69 -30.75 3.88 10.86
N GLY A 70 -30.37 4.79 11.75
CA GLY A 70 -30.99 4.97 13.05
C GLY A 70 -32.36 5.67 12.95
N ASP A 71 -33.08 5.72 14.05
CA ASP A 71 -34.40 6.43 14.17
C ASP A 71 -34.24 7.94 13.99
N ASP A 72 -33.06 8.47 14.24
CA ASP A 72 -32.65 9.86 14.02
C ASP A 72 -32.32 10.19 12.55
N GLY A 73 -32.38 9.15 11.66
CA GLY A 73 -32.02 9.27 10.25
C GLY A 73 -30.53 9.17 9.95
N VAL A 74 -29.67 9.09 10.98
CA VAL A 74 -28.21 8.94 10.81
C VAL A 74 -27.85 7.51 10.41
N ILE A 75 -26.89 7.38 9.51
CA ILE A 75 -26.40 6.07 9.06
C ILE A 75 -25.22 5.67 9.94
N ASN A 76 -25.47 4.77 10.88
CA ASN A 76 -24.48 4.27 11.82
C ASN A 76 -23.68 3.11 11.21
N LEU A 77 -22.37 3.16 11.33
CA LEU A 77 -21.46 2.11 10.86
C LEU A 77 -21.72 0.79 11.62
N ASN A 78 -21.95 -0.29 10.90
CA ASN A 78 -22.13 -1.62 11.49
C ASN A 78 -20.77 -2.32 11.66
N TRP A 79 -20.01 -1.96 12.71
CA TRP A 79 -18.69 -2.49 13.01
C TRP A 79 -18.65 -3.33 14.30
N ALA A 80 -19.71 -3.34 15.11
CA ALA A 80 -19.76 -3.99 16.41
C ALA A 80 -19.69 -5.54 16.33
N GLY A 81 -19.46 -6.20 17.49
CA GLY A 81 -19.59 -7.65 17.66
C GLY A 81 -18.45 -8.46 17.03
N ASN A 82 -17.21 -7.96 17.02
CA ASN A 82 -16.05 -8.61 16.40
C ASN A 82 -16.23 -8.95 14.92
N ARG A 83 -17.13 -8.21 14.24
CA ARG A 83 -17.49 -8.43 12.85
C ARG A 83 -16.27 -8.40 11.93
N GLN A 84 -15.28 -7.57 12.21
CA GLN A 84 -14.02 -7.49 11.47
C GLN A 84 -13.30 -8.84 11.37
N TYR A 85 -13.43 -9.71 12.37
CA TYR A 85 -12.84 -11.05 12.36
C TYR A 85 -13.79 -12.11 11.82
N THR A 86 -15.07 -12.08 12.22
CA THR A 86 -16.06 -13.10 11.84
C THR A 86 -16.50 -12.97 10.38
N SER A 87 -16.45 -11.77 9.80
CA SER A 87 -16.81 -11.48 8.40
C SER A 87 -15.60 -11.28 7.48
N PHE A 88 -14.39 -11.58 7.96
CA PHE A 88 -13.14 -11.51 7.19
C PHE A 88 -12.84 -10.13 6.59
N CYS A 89 -13.29 -9.06 7.24
CA CYS A 89 -13.18 -7.69 6.72
C CYS A 89 -12.26 -6.79 7.54
N TYR A 90 -11.37 -7.35 8.37
CA TYR A 90 -10.43 -6.56 9.16
C TYR A 90 -9.67 -5.57 8.28
N ASN A 91 -9.72 -4.31 8.67
CA ASN A 91 -8.92 -3.22 8.13
C ASN A 91 -8.85 -2.08 9.17
N ASP A 92 -7.84 -1.24 9.05
CA ASP A 92 -7.64 -0.06 9.89
C ASP A 92 -8.32 1.18 9.30
N ILE A 93 -8.63 1.17 8.00
CA ILE A 93 -9.09 2.35 7.27
C ILE A 93 -10.47 2.81 7.78
N ILE A 94 -11.39 1.87 7.97
CA ILE A 94 -12.77 2.17 8.39
C ILE A 94 -12.81 2.70 9.84
N PRO A 95 -12.30 1.96 10.86
CA PRO A 95 -12.45 2.39 12.25
C PRO A 95 -11.59 3.60 12.60
N LEU A 96 -10.44 3.78 11.95
CA LEU A 96 -9.57 4.92 12.24
C LEU A 96 -10.03 6.23 11.59
N TYR A 97 -11.07 6.20 10.76
CA TYR A 97 -11.68 7.42 10.24
C TYR A 97 -12.23 8.30 11.39
N GLY A 98 -13.12 7.76 12.21
CA GLY A 98 -13.57 8.44 13.44
C GLY A 98 -12.54 8.35 14.57
N GLY A 99 -11.85 7.19 14.71
CA GLY A 99 -10.87 6.99 15.78
C GLY A 99 -9.64 7.91 15.74
N ARG A 100 -9.43 8.67 14.67
CA ARG A 100 -8.35 9.65 14.53
C ARG A 100 -8.85 11.06 14.19
N GLY A 101 -10.16 11.32 14.41
CA GLY A 101 -10.78 12.61 14.17
C GLY A 101 -10.71 13.05 12.70
N LEU A 102 -10.58 12.12 11.76
CA LEU A 102 -10.56 12.46 10.35
C LEU A 102 -11.94 12.87 9.83
N ASP A 103 -12.99 12.45 10.51
CA ASP A 103 -14.39 12.83 10.33
C ASP A 103 -14.70 14.24 10.85
N GLU A 104 -14.04 14.68 11.93
CA GLU A 104 -14.22 16.00 12.51
C GLU A 104 -13.51 17.10 11.70
N GLY A 105 -12.46 16.75 10.97
CA GLY A 105 -11.64 17.69 10.20
C GLY A 105 -10.42 18.20 10.99
N GLY A 106 -9.76 19.20 10.39
CA GLY A 106 -8.56 19.74 10.97
C GLY A 106 -7.28 19.04 10.47
N PHE A 107 -6.15 19.41 11.08
CA PHE A 107 -4.85 18.87 10.72
C PHE A 107 -4.59 17.59 11.51
N PRO A 108 -4.26 16.44 10.89
CA PRO A 108 -4.18 15.15 11.56
C PRO A 108 -3.27 15.12 12.79
N TYR A 109 -2.16 15.85 12.78
CA TYR A 109 -1.21 15.91 13.90
C TYR A 109 -1.59 16.94 14.97
N ALA A 110 -2.67 17.69 14.79
CA ALA A 110 -3.23 18.56 15.83
C ALA A 110 -4.31 17.86 16.67
N TYR A 111 -4.83 16.73 16.18
CA TYR A 111 -5.83 15.92 16.88
C TYR A 111 -5.18 15.05 17.94
N SER A 112 -5.83 14.93 19.10
CA SER A 112 -5.40 14.06 20.19
C SER A 112 -6.60 13.42 20.87
N TRP A 113 -6.40 12.26 21.47
CA TRP A 113 -7.44 11.57 22.27
C TRP A 113 -6.81 11.01 23.55
N GLN A 114 -7.66 10.69 24.53
CA GLN A 114 -7.24 10.07 25.77
C GLN A 114 -7.39 8.53 25.70
N GLU A 115 -6.35 7.81 26.08
CA GLU A 115 -6.35 6.36 26.25
C GLU A 115 -5.90 6.06 27.69
N GLY A 116 -6.84 5.94 28.61
CA GLY A 116 -6.56 5.95 30.05
C GLY A 116 -5.94 7.30 30.47
N ASP A 117 -4.77 7.25 31.11
CA ASP A 117 -4.04 8.45 31.54
C ASP A 117 -3.10 9.01 30.46
N LEU A 118 -3.07 8.39 29.28
CA LEU A 118 -2.16 8.78 28.20
C LEU A 118 -2.87 9.61 27.14
N THR A 119 -2.29 10.75 26.78
CA THR A 119 -2.68 11.50 25.58
C THR A 119 -2.01 10.87 24.37
N ARG A 120 -2.82 10.43 23.42
CA ARG A 120 -2.41 9.84 22.15
C ARG A 120 -2.59 10.81 21.01
N TYR A 121 -1.80 10.61 19.97
CA TYR A 121 -1.79 11.40 18.74
C TYR A 121 -1.74 10.48 17.52
N MET A 122 -1.67 11.05 16.31
CA MET A 122 -1.54 10.32 15.06
C MET A 122 -0.28 9.43 15.10
N GLU A 123 -0.49 8.12 15.12
CA GLU A 123 0.56 7.09 15.22
C GLU A 123 1.23 6.74 13.90
N TYR A 124 0.83 7.33 12.81
CA TYR A 124 1.44 7.08 11.50
C TYR A 124 2.54 8.09 11.19
N PRO A 125 3.56 7.71 10.35
CA PRO A 125 4.54 8.66 9.85
C PRO A 125 3.89 9.79 9.07
N VAL A 126 4.57 10.94 8.98
CA VAL A 126 4.00 12.22 8.54
C VAL A 126 3.25 12.13 7.20
N LEU A 127 3.85 11.53 6.19
CA LEU A 127 3.21 11.46 4.87
C LEU A 127 1.97 10.56 4.86
N ALA A 128 1.96 9.51 5.69
CA ALA A 128 0.77 8.65 5.83
C ALA A 128 -0.37 9.38 6.53
N GLY A 129 -0.10 10.11 7.63
CA GLY A 129 -1.11 10.92 8.30
C GLY A 129 -1.68 12.01 7.41
N LEU A 130 -0.82 12.68 6.63
CA LEU A 130 -1.26 13.68 5.64
C LEU A 130 -2.13 13.06 4.54
N PHE A 131 -1.78 11.87 4.06
CA PHE A 131 -2.60 11.14 3.08
C PHE A 131 -3.97 10.79 3.66
N GLN A 132 -4.01 10.28 4.90
CA GLN A 132 -5.27 9.99 5.61
C GLN A 132 -6.13 11.24 5.79
N GLY A 133 -5.52 12.35 6.22
CA GLY A 133 -6.20 13.63 6.36
C GLY A 133 -6.74 14.18 5.04
N LEU A 134 -5.99 14.07 3.95
CA LEU A 134 -6.43 14.45 2.60
C LEU A 134 -7.64 13.61 2.17
N MET A 135 -7.57 12.30 2.35
CA MET A 135 -8.69 11.41 2.01
C MET A 135 -9.92 11.69 2.88
N GLY A 136 -9.73 11.98 4.18
CA GLY A 136 -10.79 12.41 5.09
C GLY A 136 -11.43 13.72 4.66
N TRP A 137 -10.61 14.70 4.27
CA TRP A 137 -11.12 15.97 3.73
C TRP A 137 -11.95 15.75 2.46
N ILE A 138 -11.49 14.92 1.51
CA ILE A 138 -12.25 14.59 0.30
C ILE A 138 -13.56 13.90 0.67
N ALA A 139 -13.54 12.93 1.58
CA ALA A 139 -14.72 12.19 2.00
C ALA A 139 -15.78 13.11 2.56
N ARG A 140 -15.46 13.96 3.53
CA ARG A 140 -16.40 14.94 4.12
C ARG A 140 -17.02 15.88 3.08
N ASN A 141 -16.18 16.43 2.18
CA ASN A 141 -16.66 17.39 1.19
C ASN A 141 -17.46 16.77 0.03
N THR A 142 -17.42 15.45 -0.12
CA THR A 142 -18.14 14.73 -1.18
C THR A 142 -19.23 13.79 -0.66
N TYR A 143 -19.38 13.65 0.66
CA TYR A 143 -20.33 12.70 1.25
C TYR A 143 -21.79 13.00 0.85
N SER A 144 -22.16 14.25 0.76
CA SER A 144 -23.51 14.65 0.32
C SER A 144 -23.92 14.12 -1.06
N LEU A 145 -22.92 13.79 -1.91
CA LEU A 145 -23.17 13.20 -3.23
C LEU A 145 -23.64 11.74 -3.18
N VAL A 146 -23.38 11.06 -2.07
CA VAL A 146 -23.60 9.60 -1.91
C VAL A 146 -24.45 9.25 -0.70
N GLU A 147 -24.79 10.20 0.17
CA GLU A 147 -25.61 9.98 1.36
C GLU A 147 -26.94 9.30 1.05
N TRP A 148 -27.55 9.63 -0.09
CA TRP A 148 -28.79 9.03 -0.57
C TRP A 148 -28.71 7.52 -0.83
N VAL A 149 -27.49 6.98 -1.05
CA VAL A 149 -27.25 5.53 -1.25
C VAL A 149 -27.36 4.77 0.08
N GLY A 150 -27.30 5.46 1.22
CA GLY A 150 -27.36 4.83 2.55
C GLY A 150 -26.04 4.20 3.00
N ILE A 151 -24.90 4.71 2.51
CA ILE A 151 -23.56 4.32 2.96
C ILE A 151 -23.13 5.27 4.07
N PRO A 152 -22.59 4.80 5.22
CA PRO A 152 -22.05 5.69 6.25
C PRO A 152 -20.81 6.43 5.73
N GLU A 153 -20.52 7.61 6.27
CA GLU A 153 -19.40 8.44 5.83
C GLU A 153 -18.06 7.70 5.92
N ALA A 154 -17.83 6.90 6.97
CA ALA A 154 -16.65 6.04 7.09
C ALA A 154 -16.55 5.00 5.96
N GLY A 155 -17.69 4.49 5.47
CA GLY A 155 -17.76 3.61 4.29
C GLY A 155 -17.39 4.34 3.01
N TRP A 156 -17.83 5.59 2.86
CA TRP A 156 -17.45 6.45 1.74
C TRP A 156 -15.97 6.78 1.76
N TYR A 157 -15.42 7.18 2.93
CA TYR A 157 -13.99 7.37 3.13
C TYR A 157 -13.17 6.14 2.72
N PHE A 158 -13.61 4.95 3.16
CA PHE A 158 -12.98 3.69 2.77
C PHE A 158 -13.01 3.50 1.25
N GLY A 159 -14.16 3.69 0.60
CA GLY A 159 -14.32 3.54 -0.85
C GLY A 159 -13.39 4.45 -1.65
N LEU A 160 -13.33 5.74 -1.28
CA LEU A 160 -12.43 6.71 -1.91
C LEU A 160 -10.97 6.35 -1.71
N THR A 161 -10.60 6.01 -0.49
CA THR A 161 -9.22 5.60 -0.15
C THR A 161 -8.81 4.35 -0.93
N ALA A 162 -9.69 3.35 -1.00
CA ALA A 162 -9.46 2.13 -1.76
C ALA A 162 -9.30 2.40 -3.25
N LEU A 163 -10.11 3.29 -3.84
CA LEU A 163 -10.01 3.67 -5.25
C LEU A 163 -8.65 4.31 -5.55
N VAL A 164 -8.23 5.28 -4.73
CA VAL A 164 -6.93 5.94 -4.91
C VAL A 164 -5.80 4.94 -4.76
N MET A 165 -5.84 4.08 -3.75
CA MET A 165 -4.82 3.03 -3.58
C MET A 165 -4.82 2.02 -4.73
N ALA A 166 -5.98 1.65 -5.28
CA ALA A 166 -6.07 0.79 -6.46
C ALA A 166 -5.40 1.43 -7.68
N CYS A 167 -5.62 2.72 -7.92
CA CYS A 167 -4.94 3.45 -8.99
C CYS A 167 -3.41 3.49 -8.78
N ILE A 168 -2.94 3.71 -7.55
CA ILE A 168 -1.51 3.66 -7.22
C ILE A 168 -0.97 2.24 -7.46
N TRP A 169 -1.72 1.18 -7.10
CA TRP A 169 -1.32 -0.20 -7.36
C TRP A 169 -1.16 -0.52 -8.84
N VAL A 170 -2.02 0.00 -9.70
CA VAL A 170 -1.84 -0.10 -11.16
C VAL A 170 -0.51 0.54 -11.59
N GLY A 171 -0.14 1.67 -10.99
CA GLY A 171 1.17 2.29 -11.17
C GLY A 171 2.32 1.37 -10.71
N VAL A 172 2.14 0.67 -9.59
CA VAL A 172 3.11 -0.34 -9.11
C VAL A 172 3.27 -1.47 -10.12
N LEU A 173 2.17 -2.03 -10.62
CA LEU A 173 2.20 -3.09 -11.64
C LEU A 173 2.94 -2.63 -12.91
N TYR A 174 2.71 -1.37 -13.34
CA TYR A 174 3.42 -0.79 -14.47
C TYR A 174 4.94 -0.66 -14.19
N MET A 175 5.33 -0.20 -13.00
CA MET A 175 6.73 -0.09 -12.63
C MET A 175 7.42 -1.47 -12.55
N VAL A 176 6.74 -2.48 -11.99
CA VAL A 176 7.23 -3.87 -11.96
C VAL A 176 7.37 -4.41 -13.38
N TYR A 177 6.37 -4.18 -14.23
CA TYR A 177 6.43 -4.55 -15.65
C TYR A 177 7.66 -3.98 -16.37
N LEU A 178 8.05 -2.74 -16.05
CA LEU A 178 9.27 -2.12 -16.58
C LEU A 178 10.56 -2.74 -16.00
N LEU A 179 10.54 -3.16 -14.74
CA LEU A 179 11.69 -3.75 -14.05
C LEU A 179 12.02 -5.16 -14.54
N VAL A 180 11.00 -6.00 -14.76
CA VAL A 180 11.20 -7.40 -15.15
C VAL A 180 11.69 -7.58 -16.59
N GLY A 181 11.64 -6.54 -17.40
CA GLY A 181 12.24 -6.53 -18.73
C GLY A 181 11.61 -7.56 -19.68
N ASN A 182 12.36 -8.58 -20.06
CA ASN A 182 11.88 -9.63 -20.99
C ASN A 182 10.91 -10.62 -20.34
N ARG A 183 10.88 -10.68 -19.00
CA ARG A 183 10.02 -11.59 -18.24
C ARG A 183 8.69 -10.93 -17.85
N THR A 184 8.08 -10.23 -18.79
CA THR A 184 6.90 -9.37 -18.55
C THR A 184 5.74 -10.08 -17.85
N TRP A 185 5.54 -11.37 -18.13
CA TRP A 185 4.49 -12.18 -17.53
C TRP A 185 4.75 -12.54 -16.06
N ASP A 186 5.97 -12.43 -15.56
CA ASP A 186 6.25 -12.60 -14.12
C ASP A 186 5.55 -11.54 -13.28
N THR A 187 5.20 -10.38 -13.87
CA THR A 187 4.39 -9.35 -13.20
C THR A 187 3.01 -9.88 -12.76
N ILE A 188 2.51 -10.95 -13.36
CA ILE A 188 1.24 -11.56 -12.95
C ILE A 188 1.31 -12.15 -11.54
N LEU A 189 2.49 -12.56 -11.08
CA LEU A 189 2.69 -13.03 -9.70
C LEU A 189 2.38 -11.94 -8.67
N VAL A 190 2.60 -10.68 -9.04
CA VAL A 190 2.27 -9.52 -8.22
C VAL A 190 0.79 -9.16 -8.40
N ALA A 191 0.31 -9.12 -9.65
CA ALA A 191 -1.07 -8.74 -9.97
C ALA A 191 -2.11 -9.72 -9.43
N ALA A 192 -1.84 -11.03 -9.51
CA ALA A 192 -2.70 -12.12 -9.08
C ALA A 192 -2.30 -12.72 -7.73
N SER A 193 -1.55 -11.97 -6.91
CA SER A 193 -1.18 -12.44 -5.58
C SER A 193 -2.40 -12.52 -4.65
N PRO A 194 -2.64 -13.64 -3.96
CA PRO A 194 -3.67 -13.72 -2.92
C PRO A 194 -3.48 -12.67 -1.81
N LEU A 195 -2.23 -12.24 -1.57
CA LEU A 195 -1.92 -11.18 -0.60
C LEU A 195 -2.55 -9.83 -0.98
N VAL A 196 -2.79 -9.57 -2.27
CA VAL A 196 -3.52 -8.37 -2.72
C VAL A 196 -4.95 -8.40 -2.20
N ILE A 197 -5.63 -9.54 -2.28
CA ILE A 197 -7.00 -9.70 -1.76
C ILE A 197 -7.05 -9.43 -0.26
N ILE A 198 -6.08 -9.96 0.48
CA ILE A 198 -6.08 -9.88 1.95
C ILE A 198 -5.63 -8.50 2.45
N HIS A 199 -4.58 -7.93 1.84
CA HIS A 199 -3.86 -6.80 2.43
C HIS A 199 -4.00 -5.48 1.69
N ALA A 200 -4.45 -5.43 0.42
CA ALA A 200 -4.47 -4.18 -0.36
C ALA A 200 -5.21 -3.03 0.33
N PHE A 201 -6.31 -3.35 1.03
CA PHE A 201 -7.15 -2.36 1.69
C PHE A 201 -7.28 -2.58 3.21
N SER A 202 -6.32 -3.30 3.80
CA SER A 202 -6.27 -3.47 5.26
C SER A 202 -5.66 -2.26 5.96
N ASN A 203 -4.74 -1.58 5.29
CA ASN A 203 -4.02 -0.41 5.79
C ASN A 203 -3.54 0.43 4.59
N TRP A 204 -2.94 1.60 4.84
CA TRP A 204 -2.42 2.51 3.80
C TRP A 204 -1.00 2.13 3.34
N ASP A 205 -0.74 0.86 3.00
CA ASP A 205 0.60 0.38 2.65
C ASP A 205 0.98 0.62 1.17
N ILE A 206 -0.01 0.63 0.29
CA ILE A 206 0.20 0.71 -1.17
C ILE A 206 1.05 1.91 -1.61
N PRO A 207 0.84 3.15 -1.11
CA PRO A 207 1.70 4.27 -1.49
C PRO A 207 3.17 4.07 -1.11
N SER A 208 3.45 3.46 0.06
CA SER A 208 4.81 3.13 0.47
C SER A 208 5.47 2.10 -0.47
N ILE A 209 4.69 1.10 -0.91
CA ILE A 209 5.14 0.11 -1.91
C ILE A 209 5.45 0.81 -3.25
N ALA A 210 4.62 1.75 -3.67
CA ALA A 210 4.83 2.50 -4.90
C ALA A 210 6.14 3.30 -4.86
N PHE A 211 6.43 3.98 -3.77
CA PHE A 211 7.70 4.67 -3.57
C PHE A 211 8.89 3.73 -3.60
N ALA A 212 8.80 2.58 -2.92
CA ALA A 212 9.88 1.60 -2.89
C ALA A 212 10.15 0.99 -4.27
N VAL A 213 9.12 0.57 -4.99
CA VAL A 213 9.26 0.03 -6.36
C VAL A 213 9.76 1.10 -7.32
N GLY A 214 9.28 2.34 -7.17
CA GLY A 214 9.79 3.49 -7.91
C GLY A 214 11.26 3.75 -7.66
N ALA A 215 11.73 3.62 -6.40
CA ALA A 215 13.14 3.73 -6.05
C ALA A 215 13.99 2.65 -6.73
N LEU A 216 13.52 1.41 -6.74
CA LEU A 216 14.19 0.31 -7.45
C LEU A 216 14.27 0.59 -8.96
N LEU A 217 13.17 1.09 -9.57
CA LEU A 217 13.15 1.46 -10.97
C LEU A 217 14.10 2.63 -11.29
N ALA A 218 14.16 3.64 -10.41
CA ALA A 218 15.08 4.77 -10.56
C ALA A 218 16.55 4.29 -10.45
N ALA A 219 16.85 3.40 -9.51
CA ALA A 219 18.18 2.80 -9.37
C ALA A 219 18.57 1.98 -10.60
N ALA A 220 17.65 1.15 -11.13
CA ALA A 220 17.85 0.38 -12.36
C ALA A 220 18.14 1.29 -13.58
N ARG A 221 17.56 2.50 -13.57
CA ARG A 221 17.80 3.54 -14.58
C ARG A 221 19.00 4.45 -14.28
N LYS A 222 19.84 4.08 -13.31
CA LYS A 222 21.05 4.82 -12.90
C LYS A 222 20.75 6.27 -12.43
N ARG A 223 19.62 6.48 -11.76
CA ARG A 223 19.20 7.77 -11.18
C ARG A 223 19.23 7.73 -9.65
N PRO A 224 20.42 7.76 -9.02
CA PRO A 224 20.55 7.51 -7.58
C PRO A 224 19.86 8.57 -6.72
N VAL A 225 19.90 9.85 -7.11
CA VAL A 225 19.20 10.92 -6.37
C VAL A 225 17.70 10.68 -6.35
N VAL A 226 17.09 10.36 -7.51
CA VAL A 226 15.65 10.05 -7.61
C VAL A 226 15.30 8.83 -6.78
N ALA A 227 16.15 7.80 -6.80
CA ALA A 227 15.97 6.62 -5.95
C ALA A 227 15.96 7.00 -4.46
N GLY A 228 16.89 7.87 -4.04
CA GLY A 228 16.94 8.40 -2.68
C GLY A 228 15.69 9.19 -2.31
N VAL A 229 15.28 10.14 -3.14
CA VAL A 229 14.04 10.93 -2.92
C VAL A 229 12.83 10.01 -2.71
N LEU A 230 12.68 8.98 -3.54
CA LEU A 230 11.59 8.01 -3.42
C LEU A 230 11.70 7.16 -2.14
N ILE A 231 12.92 6.79 -1.72
CA ILE A 231 13.13 6.14 -0.42
C ILE A 231 12.72 7.07 0.72
N GLY A 232 13.12 8.35 0.69
CA GLY A 232 12.75 9.34 1.70
C GLY A 232 11.23 9.54 1.81
N LEU A 233 10.52 9.66 0.69
CA LEU A 233 9.06 9.71 0.65
C LEU A 233 8.44 8.42 1.19
N GLY A 234 8.93 7.27 0.74
CA GLY A 234 8.45 5.97 1.21
C GLY A 234 8.65 5.80 2.73
N THR A 235 9.80 6.21 3.26
CA THR A 235 10.13 6.18 4.69
C THR A 235 9.23 7.14 5.49
N SER A 236 8.90 8.30 4.91
CA SER A 236 7.95 9.25 5.52
C SER A 236 6.50 8.75 5.48
N PHE A 237 6.22 7.71 4.69
CA PHE A 237 4.91 7.04 4.63
C PHE A 237 4.86 5.80 5.53
N LYS A 238 5.87 4.96 5.46
CA LYS A 238 6.11 3.76 6.30
C LYS A 238 7.63 3.56 6.45
N LEU A 239 8.10 3.10 7.59
CA LEU A 239 9.55 3.03 7.88
C LEU A 239 10.32 2.05 6.99
N TRP A 240 9.70 0.97 6.54
CA TRP A 240 10.37 -0.15 5.87
C TRP A 240 11.14 0.19 4.57
N PRO A 241 10.75 1.17 3.71
CA PRO A 241 11.55 1.52 2.53
C PRO A 241 12.98 1.99 2.86
N LEU A 242 13.22 2.46 4.10
CA LEU A 242 14.56 2.82 4.57
C LEU A 242 15.55 1.66 4.42
N PHE A 243 15.10 0.42 4.63
CA PHE A 243 15.95 -0.77 4.53
C PHE A 243 16.50 -1.03 3.12
N LEU A 244 15.91 -0.43 2.08
CA LEU A 244 16.47 -0.47 0.72
C LEU A 244 17.86 0.18 0.64
N LEU A 245 18.17 1.15 1.51
CA LEU A 245 19.51 1.75 1.58
C LEU A 245 20.58 0.71 1.93
N GLY A 246 20.27 -0.27 2.78
CA GLY A 246 21.18 -1.39 3.08
C GLY A 246 21.51 -2.22 1.83
N ALA A 247 20.48 -2.58 1.05
CA ALA A 247 20.70 -3.29 -0.22
C ALA A 247 21.48 -2.44 -1.23
N PHE A 248 21.20 -1.13 -1.30
CA PHE A 248 21.94 -0.20 -2.17
C PHE A 248 23.39 -0.05 -1.76
N LEU A 249 23.68 -0.03 -0.45
CA LEU A 249 25.06 -0.02 0.07
C LEU A 249 25.83 -1.28 -0.38
N VAL A 250 25.26 -2.46 -0.15
CA VAL A 250 25.88 -3.73 -0.55
C VAL A 250 26.18 -3.74 -2.06
N LEU A 251 25.22 -3.33 -2.89
CA LEU A 251 25.41 -3.24 -4.33
C LEU A 251 26.46 -2.20 -4.74
N ALA A 252 26.52 -1.07 -4.03
CA ALA A 252 27.49 -0.02 -4.30
C ALA A 252 28.92 -0.46 -3.95
N VAL A 253 29.10 -1.16 -2.82
CA VAL A 253 30.40 -1.76 -2.43
C VAL A 253 30.81 -2.83 -3.46
N ARG A 254 29.92 -3.78 -3.78
CA ARG A 254 30.19 -4.85 -4.74
C ARG A 254 30.59 -4.32 -6.12
N ASN A 255 29.92 -3.26 -6.58
CA ASN A 255 30.16 -2.68 -7.91
C ASN A 255 31.17 -1.52 -7.89
N ARG A 256 31.81 -1.21 -6.76
CA ARG A 256 32.75 -0.10 -6.58
C ARG A 256 32.16 1.26 -6.98
N ARG A 257 30.88 1.49 -6.62
CA ARG A 257 30.12 2.71 -6.98
C ARG A 257 29.58 3.45 -5.74
N LEU A 258 30.37 3.57 -4.71
CA LEU A 258 30.01 4.24 -3.46
C LEU A 258 29.43 5.66 -3.63
N PRO A 259 29.91 6.52 -4.55
CA PRO A 259 29.31 7.84 -4.74
C PRO A 259 27.83 7.78 -5.08
N GLN A 260 27.38 6.77 -5.83
CA GLN A 260 25.96 6.60 -6.18
C GLN A 260 25.10 6.28 -4.94
N PHE A 261 25.65 5.52 -3.99
CA PHE A 261 24.99 5.27 -2.72
C PHE A 261 24.86 6.57 -1.90
N PHE A 262 25.92 7.36 -1.82
CA PHE A 262 25.87 8.63 -1.07
C PHE A 262 24.88 9.64 -1.68
N TYR A 263 24.76 9.70 -3.01
CA TYR A 263 23.71 10.50 -3.66
C TYR A 263 22.30 10.00 -3.32
N ALA A 264 22.08 8.70 -3.25
CA ALA A 264 20.79 8.14 -2.83
C ALA A 264 20.54 8.40 -1.35
N LEU A 265 21.53 8.23 -0.48
CA LEU A 265 21.42 8.50 0.94
C LEU A 265 21.10 9.97 1.22
N LEU A 266 21.80 10.90 0.55
CA LEU A 266 21.55 12.33 0.68
C LEU A 266 20.13 12.69 0.21
N GLY A 267 19.71 12.16 -0.96
CA GLY A 267 18.35 12.34 -1.46
C GLY A 267 17.30 11.83 -0.48
N ALA A 268 17.51 10.67 0.14
CA ALA A 268 16.59 10.11 1.13
C ALA A 268 16.55 10.97 2.41
N ALA A 269 17.69 11.36 2.93
CA ALA A 269 17.79 12.15 4.15
C ALA A 269 17.14 13.52 3.99
N VAL A 270 17.49 14.25 2.92
CA VAL A 270 16.92 15.58 2.65
C VAL A 270 15.41 15.50 2.50
N THR A 271 14.90 14.53 1.71
CA THR A 271 13.47 14.38 1.50
C THR A 271 12.74 14.04 2.80
N TRP A 272 13.29 13.11 3.59
CA TRP A 272 12.71 12.76 4.89
C TRP A 272 12.65 13.97 5.83
N ILE A 273 13.74 14.75 5.91
CA ILE A 273 13.79 15.97 6.73
C ILE A 273 12.74 16.98 6.25
N VAL A 274 12.68 17.28 4.96
CA VAL A 274 11.72 18.25 4.40
C VAL A 274 10.27 17.88 4.71
N VAL A 275 9.94 16.58 4.64
CA VAL A 275 8.57 16.10 4.94
C VAL A 275 8.28 16.16 6.44
N ASN A 276 9.25 15.77 7.29
CA ASN A 276 8.99 15.59 8.72
C ASN A 276 9.20 16.89 9.53
N ALA A 277 10.13 17.77 9.14
CA ALA A 277 10.48 18.95 9.91
C ALA A 277 9.30 19.89 10.21
N PRO A 278 8.39 20.21 9.28
CA PRO A 278 7.27 21.09 9.58
C PRO A 278 6.36 20.56 10.70
N VAL A 279 6.11 19.24 10.71
CA VAL A 279 5.29 18.60 11.74
C VAL A 279 6.07 18.47 13.04
N ALA A 280 7.34 18.04 12.98
CA ALA A 280 8.20 17.91 14.16
C ALA A 280 8.39 19.23 14.92
N LEU A 281 8.47 20.36 14.19
CA LEU A 281 8.64 21.69 14.79
C LEU A 281 7.32 22.24 15.37
N LYS A 282 6.19 22.02 14.68
CA LYS A 282 4.92 22.59 15.11
C LYS A 282 4.15 21.69 16.08
N TYR A 283 4.27 20.37 15.94
CA TYR A 283 3.55 19.36 16.72
C TYR A 283 4.52 18.28 17.21
N PRO A 284 5.50 18.60 18.06
CA PRO A 284 6.59 17.69 18.43
C PRO A 284 6.10 16.43 19.15
N GLU A 285 5.09 16.52 20.01
CA GLU A 285 4.55 15.36 20.71
C GLU A 285 3.84 14.42 19.74
N ALA A 286 3.03 14.95 18.83
CA ALA A 286 2.35 14.15 17.81
C ALA A 286 3.35 13.49 16.83
N TRP A 287 4.46 14.19 16.50
CA TRP A 287 5.50 13.62 15.67
C TRP A 287 6.25 12.46 16.37
N ARG A 288 6.45 12.56 17.70
CA ARG A 288 7.10 11.51 18.49
C ARG A 288 6.22 10.30 18.71
N GLU A 289 4.89 10.43 18.61
CA GLU A 289 3.93 9.35 18.86
C GLU A 289 4.21 8.09 18.06
N PHE A 290 4.56 8.23 16.77
CA PHE A 290 4.95 7.09 15.93
C PHE A 290 6.11 6.29 16.56
N PHE A 291 7.14 6.96 17.07
CA PHE A 291 8.29 6.29 17.67
C PHE A 291 7.95 5.71 19.05
N ARG A 292 7.21 6.47 19.87
CA ARG A 292 6.75 6.02 21.18
C ARG A 292 5.94 4.73 21.07
N LEU A 293 4.92 4.73 20.23
CA LEU A 293 4.06 3.56 20.05
C LEU A 293 4.85 2.34 19.57
N ASN A 294 5.80 2.53 18.64
CA ASN A 294 6.59 1.41 18.15
C ASN A 294 7.60 0.89 19.17
N GLN A 295 8.03 1.69 20.15
CA GLN A 295 8.88 1.25 21.25
C GLN A 295 8.09 0.50 22.32
N GLU A 296 6.87 0.94 22.61
CA GLU A 296 5.97 0.34 23.61
C GLU A 296 5.29 -0.94 23.08
N ARG A 297 5.25 -1.13 21.76
CA ARG A 297 4.52 -2.21 21.11
C ARG A 297 5.20 -3.56 21.36
N GLY A 298 4.50 -4.44 22.05
CA GLY A 298 4.90 -5.84 22.21
C GLY A 298 4.68 -6.69 20.96
N ALA A 299 4.85 -8.00 21.07
CA ALA A 299 4.59 -8.93 19.99
C ALA A 299 3.11 -8.93 19.59
N GLU A 300 2.83 -8.57 18.36
CA GLU A 300 1.47 -8.59 17.80
C GLU A 300 0.87 -9.99 17.81
N TRP A 301 -0.45 -10.05 17.95
CA TRP A 301 -1.23 -11.29 18.14
C TRP A 301 -0.97 -12.34 17.05
N THR A 302 -0.67 -11.94 15.85
CA THR A 302 -0.46 -12.81 14.69
C THR A 302 1.00 -13.16 14.46
N THR A 303 1.93 -12.68 15.31
CA THR A 303 3.35 -13.01 15.18
C THR A 303 3.64 -14.38 15.78
N ILE A 304 4.66 -15.05 15.23
CA ILE A 304 5.15 -16.32 15.77
C ILE A 304 5.58 -16.19 17.24
N TYR A 305 6.12 -15.02 17.62
CA TYR A 305 6.51 -14.72 19.00
C TYR A 305 5.31 -14.73 19.95
N SER A 306 4.20 -14.09 19.57
CA SER A 306 2.97 -14.10 20.37
C SER A 306 2.36 -15.50 20.46
N VAL A 307 2.37 -16.27 19.38
CA VAL A 307 1.89 -17.65 19.36
C VAL A 307 2.76 -18.54 20.27
N LEU A 308 4.07 -18.42 20.17
CA LEU A 308 5.01 -19.17 21.04
C LEU A 308 4.85 -18.76 22.50
N SER A 309 4.82 -17.47 22.81
CA SER A 309 4.65 -16.96 24.17
C SER A 309 3.38 -17.52 24.83
N ARG A 310 2.25 -17.53 24.13
CA ARG A 310 0.99 -18.08 24.66
C ARG A 310 1.03 -19.59 24.89
N ASN A 311 1.73 -20.34 24.03
CA ASN A 311 1.75 -21.79 24.12
C ASN A 311 2.86 -22.33 25.02
N THR A 312 3.94 -21.57 25.23
CA THR A 312 5.11 -22.02 26.01
C THR A 312 5.31 -21.24 27.30
N GLY A 313 4.61 -20.11 27.50
CA GLY A 313 4.81 -19.21 28.65
C GLY A 313 6.13 -18.41 28.61
N ILE A 314 6.90 -18.50 27.51
CA ILE A 314 8.16 -17.77 27.35
C ILE A 314 7.82 -16.34 26.88
N SER A 315 8.25 -15.32 27.62
CA SER A 315 8.18 -13.91 27.20
C SER A 315 9.35 -13.60 26.24
N PHE A 316 9.05 -12.97 25.10
CA PHE A 316 10.04 -12.52 24.12
C PHE A 316 10.16 -11.01 24.15
#